data_d1b23b3bc26ba2d8bf2a99c4b9e1ba45
#
_entry.id   d1b23b3bc26ba2d8bf2a99c4b9e1ba45
#
_cell.length_a   1.000
_cell.length_b   1.000
_cell.length_c   1.000
_cell.angle_alpha   90.00
_cell.angle_beta   90.00
_cell.angle_gamma   90.00
#
_symmetry.space_group_name_H-M   'P 1'
#
loop_
_entity.id
_entity.type
_entity.pdbx_description
1 polymer ?
#
loop_
_entity_poly.entity_id
_entity_poly.type
_entity_poly.pdbx_seq_one_letter_code
_entity_poly.pdbx_strand_id
1 'polypeptide(L)'
;RFVHGDICDGDLLDQVLPGHDVVVNFAAETHVDRSIHGPQDFIVTNVVGTQTVLDSCLRNSIPRIVHIGTDEVYGSIDEGSWDENEPLLPNSPYSAAKAAAELLVRSYFVTYGLNVSSTRCSNNYGPHQFPEKLIPLFVTNLIDDKNVPLYGDGLNVRDWLHVDDHCRGI
;
A
#
# COMPACT_ATOMS: atom_id res chain seq x y z
N ARG A 1 -15.13 -0.74 16.88
CA ARG A 1 -14.36 0.10 17.81
C ARG A 1 -13.25 0.80 17.04
N PHE A 2 -13.11 2.13 17.20
CA PHE A 2 -12.00 2.90 16.65
C PHE A 2 -10.91 3.06 17.72
N VAL A 3 -9.65 2.86 17.34
CA VAL A 3 -8.47 3.15 18.16
C VAL A 3 -7.54 4.01 17.31
N HIS A 4 -7.20 5.20 17.81
CA HIS A 4 -6.22 6.08 17.15
C HIS A 4 -4.82 5.67 17.59
N GLY A 5 -3.95 5.35 16.64
CA GLY A 5 -2.58 4.89 16.93
C GLY A 5 -1.73 4.79 15.68
N ASP A 6 -0.47 4.39 15.86
CA ASP A 6 0.52 4.17 14.83
C ASP A 6 0.80 2.67 14.70
N ILE A 7 0.94 2.15 13.48
CA ILE A 7 1.31 0.75 13.25
C ILE A 7 2.74 0.42 13.68
N CYS A 8 3.58 1.43 13.92
CA CYS A 8 4.89 1.27 14.52
C CYS A 8 4.86 1.09 16.06
N ASP A 9 3.71 1.30 16.70
CA ASP A 9 3.53 1.10 18.13
C ASP A 9 3.12 -0.35 18.44
N GLY A 10 4.12 -1.20 18.67
CA GLY A 10 3.90 -2.62 18.96
C GLY A 10 3.11 -2.86 20.26
N ASP A 11 3.29 -2.02 21.28
CA ASP A 11 2.57 -2.15 22.55
C ASP A 11 1.08 -1.87 22.36
N LEU A 12 0.73 -0.88 21.54
CA LEU A 12 -0.65 -0.61 21.17
C LEU A 12 -1.23 -1.76 20.34
N LEU A 13 -0.50 -2.26 19.37
CA LEU A 13 -0.96 -3.38 18.54
C LEU A 13 -1.22 -4.63 19.41
N ASP A 14 -0.35 -4.94 20.36
CA ASP A 14 -0.52 -6.07 21.29
C ASP A 14 -1.72 -5.90 22.24
N GLN A 15 -2.23 -4.67 22.42
CA GLN A 15 -3.47 -4.42 23.14
C GLN A 15 -4.73 -4.53 22.29
N VAL A 16 -4.63 -4.22 20.99
CA VAL A 16 -5.81 -4.14 20.11
C VAL A 16 -6.04 -5.40 19.27
N LEU A 17 -5.00 -6.14 18.93
CA LEU A 17 -5.09 -7.32 18.07
C LEU A 17 -5.70 -8.59 18.71
N PRO A 18 -5.53 -8.87 20.02
CA PRO A 18 -6.07 -10.08 20.62
C PRO A 18 -7.57 -10.29 20.33
N GLY A 19 -7.91 -11.51 19.93
CA GLY A 19 -9.31 -11.89 19.67
C GLY A 19 -9.84 -11.50 18.29
N HIS A 20 -8.99 -11.02 17.39
CA HIS A 20 -9.37 -10.81 15.99
C HIS A 20 -8.99 -12.03 15.14
N ASP A 21 -9.88 -12.40 14.22
CA ASP A 21 -9.67 -13.53 13.30
C ASP A 21 -8.86 -13.13 12.06
N VAL A 22 -8.92 -11.86 11.67
CA VAL A 22 -8.25 -11.34 10.48
C VAL A 22 -7.71 -9.94 10.76
N VAL A 23 -6.50 -9.68 10.29
CA VAL A 23 -5.92 -8.33 10.22
C VAL A 23 -5.75 -7.95 8.75
N VAL A 24 -6.28 -6.80 8.35
CA VAL A 24 -6.06 -6.23 7.01
C VAL A 24 -5.26 -4.95 7.17
N ASN A 25 -4.01 -4.96 6.69
CA ASN A 25 -3.11 -3.82 6.80
C ASN A 25 -3.20 -2.92 5.56
N PHE A 26 -3.95 -1.82 5.68
CA PHE A 26 -4.02 -0.73 4.70
C PHE A 26 -3.08 0.43 5.03
N ALA A 27 -2.53 0.47 6.24
CA ALA A 27 -1.74 1.61 6.71
C ALA A 27 -0.44 1.74 5.92
N ALA A 28 -0.24 2.90 5.28
CA ALA A 28 0.95 3.21 4.51
C ALA A 28 1.07 4.70 4.23
N GLU A 29 2.29 5.19 4.07
CA GLU A 29 2.56 6.41 3.30
C GLU A 29 2.45 6.10 1.82
N THR A 30 1.70 6.92 1.04
CA THR A 30 1.27 6.54 -0.33
C THR A 30 1.57 7.56 -1.43
N HIS A 31 2.18 8.70 -1.15
CA HIS A 31 2.39 9.75 -2.13
C HIS A 31 3.80 9.69 -2.72
N VAL A 32 3.94 9.29 -4.01
CA VAL A 32 5.24 9.10 -4.67
C VAL A 32 6.12 10.35 -4.59
N ASP A 33 5.60 11.54 -4.94
CA ASP A 33 6.38 12.79 -4.92
C ASP A 33 6.90 13.12 -3.51
N ARG A 34 6.08 12.90 -2.46
CA ARG A 34 6.55 13.05 -1.08
C ARG A 34 7.67 12.07 -0.75
N SER A 35 7.65 10.87 -1.29
CA SER A 35 8.71 9.88 -1.06
C SER A 35 10.05 10.31 -1.64
N ILE A 36 10.05 11.11 -2.70
CA ILE A 36 11.27 11.66 -3.31
C ILE A 36 11.90 12.73 -2.40
N HIS A 37 11.08 13.54 -1.73
CA HIS A 37 11.54 14.63 -0.87
C HIS A 37 11.83 14.18 0.57
N GLY A 38 11.13 13.16 1.07
CA GLY A 38 11.25 12.65 2.44
C GLY A 38 11.09 11.13 2.50
N PRO A 39 12.06 10.33 2.00
CA PRO A 39 11.93 8.88 1.93
C PRO A 39 11.87 8.18 3.29
N GLN A 40 12.38 8.84 4.33
CA GLN A 40 12.46 8.28 5.68
C GLN A 40 11.11 7.85 6.23
N ASP A 41 10.08 8.68 6.09
CA ASP A 41 8.74 8.39 6.61
C ASP A 41 8.14 7.16 5.94
N PHE A 42 8.44 6.97 4.64
CA PHE A 42 8.01 5.79 3.90
C PHE A 42 8.70 4.50 4.38
N ILE A 43 9.99 4.57 4.71
CA ILE A 43 10.70 3.43 5.29
C ILE A 43 10.14 3.10 6.69
N VAL A 44 9.95 4.10 7.54
CA VAL A 44 9.42 3.90 8.89
C VAL A 44 8.01 3.31 8.82
N THR A 45 7.10 3.96 8.14
CA THR A 45 5.71 3.51 8.10
C THR A 45 5.53 2.21 7.31
N ASN A 46 6.06 2.15 6.07
CA ASN A 46 5.74 1.03 5.19
C ASN A 46 6.58 -0.22 5.48
N VAL A 47 7.82 -0.06 5.96
CA VAL A 47 8.69 -1.21 6.23
C VAL A 47 8.67 -1.58 7.71
N VAL A 48 9.07 -0.65 8.60
CA VAL A 48 9.12 -0.92 10.04
C VAL A 48 7.70 -1.12 10.60
N GLY A 49 6.73 -0.29 10.22
CA GLY A 49 5.33 -0.46 10.62
C GLY A 49 4.75 -1.79 10.17
N THR A 50 5.01 -2.22 8.92
CA THR A 50 4.57 -3.55 8.45
C THR A 50 5.24 -4.67 9.27
N GLN A 51 6.54 -4.59 9.54
CA GLN A 51 7.22 -5.55 10.41
C GLN A 51 6.56 -5.61 11.79
N THR A 52 6.27 -4.47 12.40
CA THR A 52 5.65 -4.39 13.72
C THR A 52 4.27 -5.05 13.74
N VAL A 53 3.45 -4.83 12.68
CA VAL A 53 2.16 -5.52 12.52
C VAL A 53 2.35 -7.03 12.41
N LEU A 54 3.29 -7.51 11.59
CA LEU A 54 3.56 -8.94 11.42
C LEU A 54 4.04 -9.59 12.72
N ASP A 55 4.95 -8.94 13.45
CA ASP A 55 5.44 -9.41 14.75
C ASP A 55 4.31 -9.49 15.78
N SER A 56 3.47 -8.46 15.85
CA SER A 56 2.32 -8.45 16.76
C SER A 56 1.28 -9.50 16.39
N CYS A 57 1.02 -9.69 15.10
CA CYS A 57 0.13 -10.77 14.65
C CYS A 57 0.68 -12.17 15.00
N LEU A 58 1.98 -12.37 14.85
CA LEU A 58 2.62 -13.62 15.23
C LEU A 58 2.53 -13.88 16.74
N ARG A 59 2.89 -12.89 17.58
CA ARG A 59 2.80 -12.98 19.04
C ARG A 59 1.37 -13.26 19.53
N ASN A 60 0.38 -12.64 18.88
CA ASN A 60 -1.03 -12.77 19.26
C ASN A 60 -1.78 -13.90 18.52
N SER A 61 -1.06 -14.73 17.76
CA SER A 61 -1.60 -15.89 17.03
C SER A 61 -2.78 -15.53 16.13
N ILE A 62 -2.70 -14.40 15.41
CA ILE A 62 -3.74 -13.98 14.47
C ILE A 62 -3.84 -14.99 13.33
N PRO A 63 -5.04 -15.58 13.07
CA PRO A 63 -5.18 -16.68 12.13
C PRO A 63 -4.95 -16.30 10.67
N ARG A 64 -5.21 -15.03 10.28
CA ARG A 64 -5.07 -14.56 8.89
C ARG A 64 -4.69 -13.09 8.81
N ILE A 65 -3.82 -12.78 7.86
CA ILE A 65 -3.38 -11.40 7.57
C ILE A 65 -3.52 -11.14 6.08
N VAL A 66 -4.00 -9.96 5.71
CA VAL A 66 -3.98 -9.44 4.35
C VAL A 66 -3.18 -8.15 4.33
N HIS A 67 -2.07 -8.14 3.60
CA HIS A 67 -1.25 -6.95 3.39
C HIS A 67 -1.60 -6.30 2.05
N ILE A 68 -1.92 -5.02 2.08
CA ILE A 68 -2.29 -4.28 0.86
C ILE A 68 -1.03 -3.71 0.21
N GLY A 69 -0.68 -4.30 -0.92
CA GLY A 69 0.44 -3.91 -1.79
C GLY A 69 0.01 -3.02 -2.95
N THR A 70 0.89 -2.91 -3.94
CA THR A 70 0.71 -2.09 -5.15
C THR A 70 1.45 -2.73 -6.33
N ASP A 71 0.94 -2.56 -7.53
CA ASP A 71 1.58 -2.93 -8.79
C ASP A 71 2.87 -2.14 -9.07
N GLU A 72 3.02 -0.96 -8.45
CA GLU A 72 4.24 -0.14 -8.60
C GLU A 72 5.53 -0.85 -8.14
N VAL A 73 5.42 -1.96 -7.40
CA VAL A 73 6.57 -2.79 -7.03
C VAL A 73 7.24 -3.46 -8.24
N TYR A 74 6.53 -3.60 -9.35
CA TYR A 74 7.07 -4.16 -10.60
C TYR A 74 7.94 -3.18 -11.39
N GLY A 75 7.76 -1.85 -11.18
CA GLY A 75 8.46 -0.82 -11.91
C GLY A 75 7.72 -0.35 -13.15
N SER A 76 8.41 -0.24 -14.28
CA SER A 76 7.84 0.22 -15.55
C SER A 76 7.88 -0.87 -16.61
N ILE A 77 6.90 -0.86 -17.51
CA ILE A 77 6.80 -1.74 -18.67
C ILE A 77 6.37 -0.91 -19.88
N ASP A 78 7.02 -1.14 -21.03
CA ASP A 78 6.68 -0.42 -22.26
C ASP A 78 5.51 -1.08 -22.99
N GLU A 79 5.44 -2.42 -22.97
CA GLU A 79 4.38 -3.21 -23.62
C GLU A 79 4.06 -4.47 -22.78
N GLY A 80 2.81 -4.95 -22.87
CA GLY A 80 2.36 -6.17 -22.19
C GLY A 80 1.74 -5.93 -20.80
N SER A 81 1.85 -6.92 -19.93
CA SER A 81 1.35 -6.91 -18.56
C SER A 81 2.23 -7.76 -17.65
N TRP A 82 2.22 -7.48 -16.36
CA TRP A 82 2.87 -8.32 -15.35
C TRP A 82 1.92 -9.39 -14.83
N ASP A 83 2.50 -10.51 -14.41
CA ASP A 83 1.82 -11.48 -13.54
C ASP A 83 2.47 -11.48 -12.13
N GLU A 84 1.94 -12.29 -11.22
CA GLU A 84 2.38 -12.32 -9.83
C GLU A 84 3.79 -12.91 -9.63
N ASN A 85 4.38 -13.52 -10.66
CA ASN A 85 5.72 -14.16 -10.60
C ASN A 85 6.83 -13.23 -11.07
N GLU A 86 6.48 -12.06 -11.62
CA GLU A 86 7.47 -11.11 -12.11
C GLU A 86 8.35 -10.57 -10.97
N PRO A 87 9.62 -10.26 -11.24
CA PRO A 87 10.53 -9.70 -10.25
C PRO A 87 10.08 -8.29 -9.83
N LEU A 88 10.38 -7.94 -8.58
CA LEU A 88 10.12 -6.60 -8.06
C LEU A 88 11.25 -5.67 -8.47
N LEU A 89 10.96 -4.66 -9.29
CA LEU A 89 11.90 -3.68 -9.84
C LEU A 89 11.42 -2.24 -9.62
N PRO A 90 11.17 -1.83 -8.35
CA PRO A 90 10.57 -0.54 -8.03
C PRO A 90 11.42 0.65 -8.44
N ASN A 91 10.78 1.71 -8.97
CA ASN A 91 11.45 2.89 -9.53
C ASN A 91 11.39 4.14 -8.62
N SER A 92 10.70 4.08 -7.48
CA SER A 92 10.60 5.21 -6.55
C SER A 92 10.88 4.77 -5.11
N PRO A 93 11.23 5.71 -4.18
CA PRO A 93 11.37 5.37 -2.76
C PRO A 93 10.08 4.78 -2.17
N TYR A 94 8.90 5.27 -2.58
CA TYR A 94 7.61 4.70 -2.20
C TYR A 94 7.49 3.24 -2.65
N SER A 95 7.64 2.97 -3.94
CA SER A 95 7.50 1.61 -4.47
C SER A 95 8.58 0.66 -3.93
N ALA A 96 9.80 1.17 -3.68
CA ALA A 96 10.85 0.41 -3.01
C ALA A 96 10.48 0.04 -1.56
N ALA A 97 9.90 0.96 -0.78
CA ALA A 97 9.43 0.68 0.57
C ALA A 97 8.26 -0.33 0.56
N LYS A 98 7.34 -0.24 -0.41
CA LYS A 98 6.25 -1.21 -0.57
C LYS A 98 6.77 -2.59 -0.98
N ALA A 99 7.75 -2.68 -1.88
CA ALA A 99 8.40 -3.94 -2.25
C ALA A 99 9.14 -4.56 -1.05
N ALA A 100 9.85 -3.77 -0.25
CA ALA A 100 10.50 -4.24 0.97
C ALA A 100 9.49 -4.79 1.99
N ALA A 101 8.36 -4.10 2.18
CA ALA A 101 7.27 -4.58 3.03
C ALA A 101 6.72 -5.93 2.55
N GLU A 102 6.51 -6.10 1.25
CA GLU A 102 6.03 -7.35 0.68
C GLU A 102 7.04 -8.50 0.84
N LEU A 103 8.34 -8.21 0.69
CA LEU A 103 9.39 -9.20 0.95
C LEU A 103 9.43 -9.61 2.44
N LEU A 104 9.16 -8.69 3.37
CA LEU A 104 8.96 -9.04 4.79
C LEU A 104 7.75 -9.95 4.97
N VAL A 105 6.60 -9.62 4.38
CA VAL A 105 5.39 -10.45 4.41
C VAL A 105 5.71 -11.88 3.95
N ARG A 106 6.38 -12.02 2.80
CA ARG A 106 6.83 -13.32 2.31
C ARG A 106 7.77 -14.04 3.28
N SER A 107 8.70 -13.31 3.89
CA SER A 107 9.65 -13.91 4.85
C SER A 107 8.95 -14.46 6.08
N TYR A 108 7.91 -13.79 6.58
CA TYR A 108 7.12 -14.27 7.72
C TYR A 108 6.31 -15.53 7.38
N PHE A 109 5.78 -15.61 6.16
CA PHE A 109 5.16 -16.86 5.68
C PHE A 109 6.16 -18.00 5.66
N VAL A 110 7.34 -17.81 5.07
CA VAL A 110 8.35 -18.87 4.87
C VAL A 110 9.00 -19.26 6.19
N THR A 111 9.31 -18.30 7.05
CA THR A 111 10.09 -18.55 8.28
C THR A 111 9.23 -19.02 9.44
N TYR A 112 8.07 -18.40 9.62
CA TYR A 112 7.21 -18.60 10.79
C TYR A 112 5.90 -19.33 10.46
N GLY A 113 5.61 -19.59 9.18
CA GLY A 113 4.33 -20.19 8.76
C GLY A 113 3.13 -19.28 8.96
N LEU A 114 3.33 -17.95 9.06
CA LEU A 114 2.26 -16.98 9.25
C LEU A 114 1.33 -16.98 8.03
N ASN A 115 0.04 -17.20 8.24
CA ASN A 115 -0.95 -17.21 7.16
C ASN A 115 -1.23 -15.78 6.66
N VAL A 116 -0.46 -15.34 5.68
CA VAL A 116 -0.52 -13.99 5.14
C VAL A 116 -0.67 -14.00 3.63
N SER A 117 -1.51 -13.11 3.10
CA SER A 117 -1.64 -12.81 1.68
C SER A 117 -1.24 -11.37 1.41
N SER A 118 -0.59 -11.10 0.28
CA SER A 118 -0.31 -9.75 -0.21
C SER A 118 -1.09 -9.50 -1.50
N THR A 119 -1.63 -8.29 -1.65
CA THR A 119 -2.25 -7.84 -2.90
C THR A 119 -1.29 -6.91 -3.65
N ARG A 120 -1.46 -6.78 -4.97
CA ARG A 120 -0.75 -5.82 -5.82
C ARG A 120 -1.78 -5.12 -6.69
N CYS A 121 -2.50 -4.17 -6.11
CA CYS A 121 -3.53 -3.44 -6.82
C CYS A 121 -2.94 -2.38 -7.73
N SER A 122 -3.60 -2.13 -8.87
CA SER A 122 -3.36 -0.97 -9.73
C SER A 122 -3.93 0.31 -9.14
N ASN A 123 -3.94 1.42 -9.90
CA ASN A 123 -4.41 2.70 -9.41
C ASN A 123 -5.88 2.65 -9.03
N ASN A 124 -6.18 2.75 -7.75
CA ASN A 124 -7.54 2.77 -7.26
C ASN A 124 -8.21 4.12 -7.50
N TYR A 125 -9.50 4.10 -7.82
CA TYR A 125 -10.35 5.29 -7.88
C TYR A 125 -11.74 5.01 -7.33
N GLY A 126 -12.47 6.04 -6.94
CA GLY A 126 -13.84 5.93 -6.48
C GLY A 126 -14.23 7.00 -5.46
N PRO A 127 -15.45 6.89 -4.90
CA PRO A 127 -15.94 7.80 -3.87
C PRO A 127 -14.99 7.90 -2.68
N HIS A 128 -14.87 9.10 -2.12
CA HIS A 128 -14.02 9.40 -0.96
C HIS A 128 -12.52 9.27 -1.18
N GLN A 129 -12.04 9.14 -2.43
CA GLN A 129 -10.62 9.19 -2.72
C GLN A 129 -10.01 10.50 -2.25
N PHE A 130 -8.81 10.44 -1.65
CA PHE A 130 -8.15 11.62 -1.09
C PHE A 130 -7.87 12.67 -2.19
N PRO A 131 -8.16 13.98 -1.94
CA PRO A 131 -8.16 15.03 -2.97
C PRO A 131 -6.83 15.32 -3.65
N GLU A 132 -5.71 14.87 -3.11
CA GLU A 132 -4.39 15.03 -3.75
C GLU A 132 -4.15 14.07 -4.91
N LYS A 133 -4.97 13.02 -5.02
CA LYS A 133 -4.84 12.02 -6.09
C LYS A 133 -5.41 12.56 -7.41
N LEU A 134 -4.90 12.03 -8.54
CA LEU A 134 -5.10 12.56 -9.88
C LEU A 134 -6.59 12.86 -10.20
N ILE A 135 -7.47 11.86 -10.05
CA ILE A 135 -8.88 12.02 -10.45
C ILE A 135 -9.60 13.09 -9.62
N PRO A 136 -9.62 13.01 -8.27
CA PRO A 136 -10.30 14.04 -7.49
C PRO A 136 -9.62 15.40 -7.59
N LEU A 137 -8.29 15.49 -7.71
CA LEU A 137 -7.56 16.74 -7.90
C LEU A 137 -7.97 17.42 -9.20
N PHE A 138 -8.04 16.67 -10.31
CA PHE A 138 -8.42 17.22 -11.61
C PHE A 138 -9.88 17.66 -11.60
N VAL A 139 -10.78 16.82 -11.09
CA VAL A 139 -12.21 17.14 -10.99
C VAL A 139 -12.45 18.40 -10.16
N THR A 140 -11.85 18.51 -8.98
CA THR A 140 -12.05 19.68 -8.11
C THR A 140 -11.44 20.94 -8.69
N ASN A 141 -10.25 20.87 -9.29
CA ASN A 141 -9.66 22.03 -9.97
C ASN A 141 -10.50 22.51 -11.14
N LEU A 142 -11.01 21.59 -11.97
CA LEU A 142 -11.85 21.96 -13.12
C LEU A 142 -13.21 22.54 -12.69
N ILE A 143 -13.80 22.06 -11.60
CA ILE A 143 -15.02 22.66 -11.02
C ILE A 143 -14.75 24.10 -10.56
N ASP A 144 -13.56 24.35 -10.01
CA ASP A 144 -13.14 25.68 -9.55
C ASP A 144 -12.54 26.57 -10.66
N ASP A 145 -12.62 26.15 -11.93
CA ASP A 145 -12.00 26.82 -13.09
C ASP A 145 -10.48 27.03 -12.93
N LYS A 146 -9.81 26.10 -12.29
CA LYS A 146 -8.35 26.07 -12.09
C LYS A 146 -7.67 25.13 -13.06
N ASN A 147 -6.41 25.45 -13.40
CA ASN A 147 -5.58 24.55 -14.21
C ASN A 147 -5.29 23.24 -13.48
N VAL A 148 -5.21 22.14 -14.24
CA VAL A 148 -4.75 20.84 -13.76
C VAL A 148 -3.26 20.66 -14.02
N PRO A 149 -2.50 20.07 -13.09
CA PRO A 149 -1.08 19.79 -13.31
C PRO A 149 -0.92 18.64 -14.32
N LEU A 150 -0.13 18.89 -15.37
CA LEU A 150 0.23 17.86 -16.33
C LEU A 150 1.69 17.44 -16.09
N TYR A 151 1.95 16.16 -15.86
CA TYR A 151 3.30 15.63 -15.68
C TYR A 151 3.87 15.16 -17.02
N GLY A 152 5.11 15.61 -17.31
CA GLY A 152 5.80 15.29 -18.56
C GLY A 152 5.01 15.77 -19.79
N ASP A 153 4.80 14.88 -20.74
CA ASP A 153 4.03 15.11 -21.96
C ASP A 153 2.55 14.66 -21.86
N GLY A 154 2.14 14.12 -20.71
CA GLY A 154 0.80 13.63 -20.46
C GLY A 154 0.46 12.29 -21.09
N LEU A 155 1.44 11.58 -21.65
CA LEU A 155 1.23 10.28 -22.32
C LEU A 155 1.38 9.08 -21.38
N ASN A 156 1.42 9.32 -20.07
CA ASN A 156 1.51 8.25 -19.08
C ASN A 156 0.27 7.34 -19.14
N VAL A 157 0.50 6.06 -19.35
CA VAL A 157 -0.55 5.01 -19.30
C VAL A 157 -0.62 4.44 -17.89
N ARG A 158 -1.82 4.21 -17.39
CA ARG A 158 -2.08 3.60 -16.08
C ARG A 158 -3.25 2.64 -16.18
N ASP A 159 -3.18 1.56 -15.41
CA ASP A 159 -4.32 0.71 -15.14
C ASP A 159 -5.15 1.27 -13.98
N TRP A 160 -6.48 1.19 -14.08
CA TRP A 160 -7.41 1.78 -13.13
C TRP A 160 -8.40 0.75 -12.60
N LEU A 161 -8.45 0.64 -11.27
CA LEU A 161 -9.31 -0.30 -10.55
C LEU A 161 -10.31 0.47 -9.69
N HIS A 162 -11.62 0.20 -9.89
CA HIS A 162 -12.63 0.79 -8.99
C HIS A 162 -12.47 0.24 -7.57
N VAL A 163 -12.57 1.10 -6.57
CA VAL A 163 -12.35 0.74 -5.17
C VAL A 163 -13.24 -0.41 -4.68
N ASP A 164 -14.49 -0.50 -5.16
CA ASP A 164 -15.39 -1.60 -4.80
C ASP A 164 -14.91 -2.94 -5.34
N ASP A 165 -14.31 -2.97 -6.54
CA ASP A 165 -13.77 -4.21 -7.12
C ASP A 165 -12.48 -4.62 -6.39
N HIS A 166 -11.64 -3.66 -6.01
CA HIS A 166 -10.50 -3.94 -5.12
C HIS A 166 -10.95 -4.52 -3.78
N CYS A 167 -11.93 -3.90 -3.13
CA CYS A 167 -12.45 -4.40 -1.85
C CYS A 167 -13.09 -5.79 -1.95
N ARG A 168 -13.68 -6.15 -3.10
CA ARG A 168 -14.18 -7.52 -3.34
C ARG A 168 -13.06 -8.53 -3.53
N GLY A 169 -11.91 -8.10 -4.06
CA GLY A 169 -10.73 -8.95 -4.23
C GLY A 169 -10.00 -9.26 -2.92
N ILE A 170 -10.09 -8.37 -1.92
CA ILE A 170 -9.53 -8.51 -0.58
C ILE A 170 -10.38 -9.48 0.25
#